data_db952c8465afdf4ba5a1a60ed39502f2
#
_entry.id   db952c8465afdf4ba5a1a60ed39502f2
#
_cell.length_a   1.000
_cell.length_b   1.000
_cell.length_c   1.000
_cell.angle_alpha   90.00
_cell.angle_beta   90.00
_cell.angle_gamma   90.00
#
_symmetry.space_group_name_H-M   'P 1'
#
loop_
_entity.id
_entity.type
_entity.pdbx_description
1 polymer ?
#
loop_
_entity_poly.entity_id
_entity_poly.type
_entity_poly.pdbx_seq_one_letter_code
_entity_poly.pdbx_strand_id
1 'polypeptide(L)'
;MEYREFAQLLLQRDGFLILSHIRPDGDTLGSGSALCSALRRMGKTAYVICNPELTERYAPYVEPFSAPEGFVPSCVVAVDIAAPNLFPKNFSGAVDLCIDHHPSNTGYAGRTLLRAEKSACGEAILELIECMTGSVTQEEANLLYIAVTTDTGCFQYSNTNAATLRAAACLLELGADNHKISQEFFRKISRARMALEGMIYSGMRFFRDGKISIAVITQAMLDQAGATEDDCDDLAGLAGKAERCVVSVTIRELDTGESKISVRSNPEVDSCAICAVYGGGGHKMAAGCTIDCPPEEAVENILRAIDQVWPA
;
A
#
# COMPACT_ATOMS: atom_id res chain seq x y z
N MET A 1 22.55 6.81 2.88
CA MET A 1 23.07 7.51 1.68
C MET A 1 22.33 8.81 1.50
N GLU A 2 23.01 9.88 1.06
CA GLU A 2 22.36 11.17 0.82
C GLU A 2 21.75 11.24 -0.57
N TYR A 3 20.72 12.10 -0.74
CA TYR A 3 20.01 12.23 -2.04
C TYR A 3 20.95 12.57 -3.19
N ARG A 4 21.91 13.49 -3.00
CA ARG A 4 22.86 13.86 -4.04
C ARG A 4 23.74 12.70 -4.49
N GLU A 5 24.18 11.86 -3.56
CA GLU A 5 24.98 10.68 -3.88
C GLU A 5 24.17 9.65 -4.66
N PHE A 6 22.93 9.42 -4.25
CA PHE A 6 22.03 8.50 -4.93
C PHE A 6 21.63 9.01 -6.32
N ALA A 7 21.35 10.31 -6.45
CA ALA A 7 21.11 10.96 -7.74
C ALA A 7 22.28 10.76 -8.72
N GLN A 8 23.52 10.90 -8.24
CA GLN A 8 24.70 10.65 -9.05
C GLN A 8 24.80 9.19 -9.53
N LEU A 9 24.43 8.22 -8.68
CA LEU A 9 24.41 6.81 -9.08
C LEU A 9 23.41 6.55 -10.20
N LEU A 10 22.21 7.19 -10.14
CA LEU A 10 21.21 7.09 -11.22
C LEU A 10 21.72 7.76 -12.50
N LEU A 11 22.29 8.97 -12.40
CA LEU A 11 22.77 9.70 -13.56
C LEU A 11 23.94 9.01 -14.30
N GLN A 12 24.76 8.22 -13.60
CA GLN A 12 25.86 7.45 -14.17
C GLN A 12 25.42 6.14 -14.84
N ARG A 13 24.17 5.73 -14.70
CA ARG A 13 23.61 4.47 -15.22
C ARG A 13 22.58 4.72 -16.30
N ASP A 14 22.17 3.64 -16.96
CA ASP A 14 21.13 3.61 -17.97
C ASP A 14 20.45 2.24 -17.99
N GLY A 15 19.40 2.08 -18.83
CA GLY A 15 18.70 0.80 -18.98
C GLY A 15 17.99 0.33 -17.72
N PHE A 16 17.18 1.20 -17.12
CA PHE A 16 16.52 0.95 -15.83
C PHE A 16 15.27 0.10 -15.97
N LEU A 17 15.15 -0.92 -15.12
CA LEU A 17 13.89 -1.57 -14.78
C LEU A 17 13.52 -1.22 -13.35
N ILE A 18 12.39 -0.54 -13.18
CA ILE A 18 11.89 -0.12 -11.88
C ILE A 18 10.86 -1.15 -11.42
N LEU A 19 11.09 -1.74 -10.26
CA LEU A 19 10.22 -2.74 -9.66
C LEU A 19 9.21 -2.07 -8.73
N SER A 20 7.96 -2.49 -8.83
CA SER A 20 6.93 -2.33 -7.81
C SER A 20 6.82 -3.60 -6.97
N HIS A 21 6.30 -3.52 -5.74
CA HIS A 21 6.10 -4.72 -4.92
C HIS A 21 4.96 -5.61 -5.42
N ILE A 22 4.90 -6.85 -4.92
CA ILE A 22 3.75 -7.75 -5.08
C ILE A 22 2.49 -7.06 -4.54
N ARG A 23 1.34 -7.20 -5.23
CA ARG A 23 0.09 -6.47 -4.93
C ARG A 23 0.34 -4.95 -4.83
N PRO A 24 0.78 -4.33 -5.93
CA PRO A 24 1.25 -2.97 -5.91
C PRO A 24 0.14 -1.98 -5.58
N ASP A 25 0.46 -1.02 -4.73
CA ASP A 25 -0.42 0.08 -4.34
C ASP A 25 -0.02 1.41 -4.99
N GLY A 26 -0.66 2.49 -4.56
CA GLY A 26 -0.40 3.81 -5.15
C GLY A 26 0.97 4.38 -4.82
N ASP A 27 1.59 4.00 -3.68
CA ASP A 27 2.91 4.52 -3.34
C ASP A 27 3.99 3.90 -4.23
N THR A 28 4.09 2.56 -4.29
CA THR A 28 5.08 1.91 -5.15
C THR A 28 4.90 2.26 -6.63
N LEU A 29 3.64 2.34 -7.12
CA LEU A 29 3.32 2.61 -8.52
C LEU A 29 3.53 4.09 -8.90
N GLY A 30 3.02 5.01 -8.09
CA GLY A 30 3.19 6.45 -8.30
C GLY A 30 4.66 6.87 -8.21
N SER A 31 5.37 6.39 -7.19
CA SER A 31 6.79 6.62 -6.98
C SER A 31 7.64 6.06 -8.11
N GLY A 32 7.39 4.81 -8.51
CA GLY A 32 8.13 4.15 -9.60
C GLY A 32 7.89 4.82 -10.95
N SER A 33 6.65 5.18 -11.27
CA SER A 33 6.29 5.86 -12.52
C SER A 33 6.85 7.28 -12.59
N ALA A 34 6.83 8.04 -11.48
CA ALA A 34 7.43 9.36 -11.41
C ALA A 34 8.95 9.32 -11.60
N LEU A 35 9.64 8.37 -10.97
CA LEU A 35 11.07 8.14 -11.17
C LEU A 35 11.37 7.78 -12.63
N CYS A 36 10.55 6.91 -13.23
CA CYS A 36 10.68 6.54 -14.65
C CYS A 36 10.55 7.74 -15.57
N SER A 37 9.53 8.59 -15.35
CA SER A 37 9.33 9.84 -16.10
C SER A 37 10.55 10.75 -16.00
N ALA A 38 11.04 11.01 -14.80
CA ALA A 38 12.21 11.85 -14.58
C ALA A 38 13.48 11.31 -15.25
N LEU A 39 13.74 10.01 -15.17
CA LEU A 39 14.87 9.36 -15.84
C LEU A 39 14.77 9.50 -17.38
N ARG A 40 13.58 9.25 -17.94
CA ARG A 40 13.35 9.43 -19.39
C ARG A 40 13.57 10.88 -19.83
N ARG A 41 13.13 11.86 -19.04
CA ARG A 41 13.35 13.29 -19.27
C ARG A 41 14.83 13.66 -19.26
N MET A 42 15.65 12.93 -18.49
CA MET A 42 17.12 13.04 -18.49
C MET A 42 17.81 12.27 -19.61
N GLY A 43 17.04 11.76 -20.59
CA GLY A 43 17.56 11.02 -21.74
C GLY A 43 17.95 9.56 -21.44
N LYS A 44 17.48 9.00 -20.30
CA LYS A 44 17.74 7.62 -19.92
C LYS A 44 16.69 6.67 -20.47
N THR A 45 17.09 5.43 -20.74
CA THR A 45 16.17 4.31 -20.99
C THR A 45 15.65 3.80 -19.65
N ALA A 46 14.37 3.98 -19.37
CA ALA A 46 13.76 3.56 -18.11
C ALA A 46 12.34 3.03 -18.32
N TYR A 47 12.02 1.97 -17.61
CA TYR A 47 10.71 1.33 -17.65
C TYR A 47 10.31 0.82 -16.24
N VAL A 48 9.00 0.77 -16.00
CA VAL A 48 8.41 0.09 -14.86
C VAL A 48 8.10 -1.35 -15.26
N ILE A 49 8.29 -2.30 -14.36
CA ILE A 49 7.95 -3.71 -14.59
C ILE A 49 6.47 -3.89 -14.85
N CYS A 50 6.10 -4.73 -15.83
CA CYS A 50 4.71 -5.15 -16.06
C CYS A 50 4.28 -6.09 -14.93
N ASN A 51 3.82 -5.53 -13.80
CA ASN A 51 3.41 -6.32 -12.64
C ASN A 51 2.10 -7.07 -12.94
N PRO A 52 2.04 -8.41 -12.80
CA PRO A 52 0.84 -9.20 -13.11
C PRO A 52 -0.33 -8.94 -12.15
N GLU A 53 -0.08 -8.28 -11.03
CA GLU A 53 -1.11 -7.92 -10.04
C GLU A 53 -1.49 -6.42 -10.10
N LEU A 54 -1.12 -5.73 -11.19
CA LEU A 54 -1.55 -4.35 -11.45
C LEU A 54 -3.08 -4.33 -11.66
N THR A 55 -3.78 -3.53 -10.86
CA THR A 55 -5.24 -3.39 -10.98
C THR A 55 -5.62 -2.37 -12.05
N GLU A 56 -6.85 -2.48 -12.59
CA GLU A 56 -7.38 -1.55 -13.60
C GLU A 56 -7.38 -0.10 -13.12
N ARG A 57 -7.50 0.12 -11.81
CA ARG A 57 -7.49 1.43 -11.19
C ARG A 57 -6.17 2.18 -11.39
N TYR A 58 -5.05 1.47 -11.28
CA TYR A 58 -3.71 2.05 -11.41
C TYR A 58 -3.14 1.96 -12.83
N ALA A 59 -3.69 1.07 -13.68
CA ALA A 59 -3.20 0.84 -15.04
C ALA A 59 -2.97 2.13 -15.84
N PRO A 60 -3.88 3.13 -15.86
CA PRO A 60 -3.68 4.38 -16.61
C PRO A 60 -2.45 5.19 -16.22
N TYR A 61 -1.97 5.02 -14.98
CA TYR A 61 -0.82 5.74 -14.41
C TYR A 61 0.51 5.00 -14.57
N VAL A 62 0.47 3.72 -14.94
CA VAL A 62 1.66 2.84 -15.01
C VAL A 62 1.93 2.37 -16.45
N GLU A 63 0.90 2.02 -17.22
CA GLU A 63 1.05 1.50 -18.58
C GLU A 63 1.93 2.35 -19.52
N PRO A 64 1.88 3.71 -19.48
CA PRO A 64 2.76 4.54 -20.28
C PRO A 64 4.26 4.34 -20.00
N PHE A 65 4.57 3.81 -18.82
CA PHE A 65 5.92 3.56 -18.36
C PHE A 65 6.34 2.09 -18.43
N SER A 66 5.43 1.19 -18.76
CA SER A 66 5.65 -0.26 -18.75
C SER A 66 6.78 -0.69 -19.68
N ALA A 67 7.52 -1.70 -19.24
CA ALA A 67 8.60 -2.29 -20.03
C ALA A 67 8.05 -3.00 -21.27
N PRO A 68 8.65 -2.79 -22.46
CA PRO A 68 8.31 -3.57 -23.65
C PRO A 68 8.75 -5.02 -23.45
N GLU A 69 8.08 -5.93 -24.16
CA GLU A 69 8.45 -7.34 -24.16
C GLU A 69 9.92 -7.53 -24.59
N GLY A 70 10.64 -8.38 -23.84
CA GLY A 70 12.05 -8.66 -24.11
C GLY A 70 13.02 -7.59 -23.64
N PHE A 71 12.59 -6.57 -22.91
CA PHE A 71 13.52 -5.58 -22.36
C PHE A 71 14.50 -6.22 -21.38
N VAL A 72 15.79 -6.03 -21.62
CA VAL A 72 16.89 -6.50 -20.76
C VAL A 72 17.49 -5.30 -20.03
N PRO A 73 17.27 -5.18 -18.71
CA PRO A 73 17.80 -4.07 -17.95
C PRO A 73 19.30 -4.16 -17.70
N SER A 74 19.94 -3.00 -17.65
CA SER A 74 21.33 -2.85 -17.18
C SER A 74 21.40 -2.41 -15.72
N CYS A 75 20.28 -1.92 -15.16
CA CYS A 75 20.15 -1.50 -13.77
C CYS A 75 18.72 -1.78 -13.27
N VAL A 76 18.62 -2.52 -12.18
CA VAL A 76 17.33 -2.81 -11.53
C VAL A 76 17.17 -1.94 -10.29
N VAL A 77 16.05 -1.22 -10.21
CA VAL A 77 15.72 -0.30 -9.12
C VAL A 77 14.44 -0.77 -8.43
N ALA A 78 14.50 -1.10 -7.16
CA ALA A 78 13.31 -1.36 -6.36
C ALA A 78 12.80 -0.06 -5.73
N VAL A 79 11.51 0.19 -5.80
CA VAL A 79 10.85 1.36 -5.21
C VAL A 79 9.76 0.89 -4.26
N ASP A 80 9.86 1.33 -3.01
CA ASP A 80 8.90 0.99 -1.96
C ASP A 80 8.80 -0.52 -1.69
N ILE A 81 9.93 -1.20 -1.62
CA ILE A 81 10.02 -2.64 -1.37
C ILE A 81 10.95 -2.90 -0.18
N ALA A 82 10.39 -3.34 0.93
CA ALA A 82 11.14 -3.57 2.16
C ALA A 82 12.02 -4.83 2.17
N ALA A 83 11.63 -5.88 1.42
CA ALA A 83 12.33 -7.17 1.43
C ALA A 83 12.08 -7.98 0.14
N PRO A 84 12.96 -8.92 -0.22
CA PRO A 84 12.87 -9.71 -1.47
C PRO A 84 11.60 -10.56 -1.62
N ASN A 85 11.00 -11.00 -0.52
CA ASN A 85 9.74 -11.75 -0.55
C ASN A 85 8.54 -10.89 -1.01
N LEU A 86 8.73 -9.58 -1.16
CA LEU A 86 7.75 -8.64 -1.68
C LEU A 86 7.97 -8.32 -3.17
N PHE A 87 8.92 -8.94 -3.84
CA PHE A 87 9.11 -8.75 -5.28
C PHE A 87 7.89 -9.23 -6.07
N PRO A 88 7.61 -8.60 -7.22
CA PRO A 88 6.54 -9.05 -8.10
C PRO A 88 6.81 -10.47 -8.62
N LYS A 89 5.78 -11.27 -8.80
CA LYS A 89 5.88 -12.71 -9.13
C LYS A 89 6.67 -13.02 -10.41
N ASN A 90 6.74 -12.07 -11.32
CA ASN A 90 7.45 -12.19 -12.59
C ASN A 90 8.89 -11.64 -12.55
N PHE A 91 9.40 -11.34 -11.34
CA PHE A 91 10.78 -10.91 -11.17
C PHE A 91 11.56 -11.90 -10.29
N SER A 92 12.73 -12.27 -10.77
CA SER A 92 13.73 -13.01 -9.99
C SER A 92 15.11 -12.48 -10.38
N GLY A 93 15.87 -11.99 -9.44
CA GLY A 93 17.19 -11.45 -9.72
C GLY A 93 17.73 -10.55 -8.61
N ALA A 94 18.92 -10.01 -8.85
CA ALA A 94 19.53 -9.02 -7.98
C ALA A 94 18.96 -7.63 -8.24
N VAL A 95 18.92 -6.81 -7.20
CA VAL A 95 18.51 -5.41 -7.25
C VAL A 95 19.74 -4.54 -7.01
N ASP A 96 20.01 -3.63 -7.96
CA ASP A 96 21.15 -2.72 -7.86
C ASP A 96 20.93 -1.59 -6.88
N LEU A 97 19.74 -0.98 -6.96
CA LEU A 97 19.37 0.20 -6.20
C LEU A 97 17.99 0.00 -5.54
N CYS A 98 17.80 0.53 -4.34
CA CYS A 98 16.51 0.55 -3.66
C CYS A 98 16.24 1.95 -3.13
N ILE A 99 15.00 2.42 -3.30
CA ILE A 99 14.48 3.63 -2.68
C ILE A 99 13.28 3.21 -1.84
N ASP A 100 13.32 3.47 -0.54
CA ASP A 100 12.31 2.95 0.37
C ASP A 100 12.15 3.83 1.62
N HIS A 101 10.98 3.74 2.25
CA HIS A 101 10.68 4.43 3.49
C HIS A 101 10.36 3.46 4.66
N HIS A 102 10.33 2.17 4.43
CA HIS A 102 10.01 1.19 5.46
C HIS A 102 11.17 0.99 6.45
N PRO A 103 10.98 1.21 7.77
CA PRO A 103 12.01 0.93 8.77
C PRO A 103 12.47 -0.54 8.79
N SER A 104 11.64 -1.44 8.29
CA SER A 104 11.90 -2.88 8.19
C SER A 104 12.71 -3.29 6.95
N ASN A 105 13.20 -2.33 6.15
CA ASN A 105 14.00 -2.64 4.96
C ASN A 105 15.21 -3.49 5.31
N THR A 106 15.36 -4.61 4.61
CA THR A 106 16.40 -5.61 4.91
C THR A 106 17.78 -5.31 4.32
N GLY A 107 17.93 -4.21 3.56
CA GLY A 107 19.20 -3.82 2.92
C GLY A 107 19.64 -4.78 1.80
N TYR A 108 18.73 -5.40 1.11
CA TYR A 108 18.96 -6.44 0.09
C TYR A 108 19.58 -5.93 -1.22
N ALA A 109 19.44 -4.64 -1.50
CA ALA A 109 19.94 -4.04 -2.74
C ALA A 109 21.42 -3.67 -2.65
N GLY A 110 22.09 -3.54 -3.80
CA GLY A 110 23.47 -3.09 -3.87
C GLY A 110 23.72 -1.74 -3.20
N ARG A 111 22.77 -0.82 -3.33
CA ARG A 111 22.72 0.47 -2.60
C ARG A 111 21.27 0.83 -2.27
N THR A 112 21.03 1.38 -1.08
CA THR A 112 19.70 1.76 -0.61
C THR A 112 19.66 3.22 -0.16
N LEU A 113 18.66 3.96 -0.66
CA LEU A 113 18.22 5.24 -0.14
C LEU A 113 17.01 4.98 0.77
N LEU A 114 17.24 4.80 2.06
CA LEU A 114 16.19 4.59 3.06
C LEU A 114 15.85 5.92 3.74
N ARG A 115 14.55 6.23 3.81
CA ARG A 115 13.99 7.44 4.43
C ARG A 115 12.83 7.07 5.36
N ALA A 116 13.15 6.38 6.43
CA ALA A 116 12.16 5.84 7.38
C ALA A 116 11.34 6.91 8.13
N GLU A 117 11.76 8.17 8.05
CA GLU A 117 11.04 9.32 8.59
C GLU A 117 9.93 9.85 7.66
N LYS A 118 9.89 9.39 6.42
CA LYS A 118 8.88 9.78 5.42
C LYS A 118 7.61 8.94 5.59
N SER A 119 6.47 9.56 5.34
CA SER A 119 5.16 8.88 5.39
C SER A 119 4.89 8.03 4.15
N ALA A 120 5.57 8.30 3.05
CA ALA A 120 5.46 7.63 1.78
C ALA A 120 6.79 7.65 1.03
N CYS A 121 7.05 6.64 0.21
CA CYS A 121 8.21 6.61 -0.68
C CYS A 121 8.16 7.77 -1.69
N GLY A 122 6.95 8.20 -2.09
CA GLY A 122 6.73 9.35 -2.96
C GLY A 122 7.36 10.65 -2.47
N GLU A 123 7.45 10.88 -1.16
CA GLU A 123 8.16 12.03 -0.60
C GLU A 123 9.68 11.94 -0.87
N ALA A 124 10.26 10.75 -0.75
CA ALA A 124 11.67 10.53 -1.03
C ALA A 124 11.98 10.67 -2.53
N ILE A 125 11.09 10.19 -3.37
CA ILE A 125 11.22 10.33 -4.85
C ILE A 125 11.09 11.79 -5.27
N LEU A 126 10.20 12.59 -4.64
CA LEU A 126 10.08 14.03 -4.90
C LEU A 126 11.44 14.74 -4.70
N GLU A 127 12.04 14.57 -3.53
CA GLU A 127 13.34 15.18 -3.21
C GLU A 127 14.47 14.65 -4.13
N LEU A 128 14.40 13.37 -4.51
CA LEU A 128 15.37 12.78 -5.43
C LEU A 128 15.27 13.35 -6.85
N ILE A 129 14.06 13.51 -7.38
CA ILE A 129 13.83 14.12 -8.69
C ILE A 129 14.31 15.57 -8.69
N GLU A 130 13.99 16.34 -7.66
CA GLU A 130 14.50 17.73 -7.52
C GLU A 130 16.03 17.77 -7.52
N CYS A 131 16.69 16.87 -6.80
CA CYS A 131 18.15 16.74 -6.79
C CYS A 131 18.75 16.38 -8.15
N MET A 132 18.06 15.54 -8.94
CA MET A 132 18.55 15.09 -10.24
C MET A 132 18.34 16.11 -11.35
N THR A 133 17.20 16.78 -11.36
CA THR A 133 16.69 17.51 -12.52
C THR A 133 16.50 18.99 -12.27
N GLY A 134 16.46 19.42 -10.99
CA GLY A 134 16.14 20.79 -10.56
C GLY A 134 14.66 21.18 -10.75
N SER A 135 13.78 20.28 -11.20
CA SER A 135 12.37 20.57 -11.40
C SER A 135 11.54 19.27 -11.44
N VAL A 136 10.26 19.39 -11.11
CA VAL A 136 9.27 18.30 -11.20
C VAL A 136 8.17 18.73 -12.16
N THR A 137 7.79 17.86 -13.09
CA THR A 137 6.70 18.14 -14.04
C THR A 137 5.33 17.92 -13.40
N GLN A 138 4.27 18.45 -14.02
CA GLN A 138 2.91 18.20 -13.56
C GLN A 138 2.54 16.70 -13.59
N GLU A 139 3.02 15.94 -14.59
CA GLU A 139 2.82 14.49 -14.64
C GLU A 139 3.46 13.79 -13.44
N GLU A 140 4.74 14.09 -13.18
CA GLU A 140 5.47 13.59 -12.01
C GLU A 140 4.79 14.00 -10.70
N ALA A 141 4.30 15.25 -10.61
CA ALA A 141 3.57 15.73 -9.43
C ALA A 141 2.25 14.98 -9.20
N ASN A 142 1.48 14.65 -10.25
CA ASN A 142 0.28 13.83 -10.13
C ASN A 142 0.61 12.42 -9.60
N LEU A 143 1.64 11.77 -10.17
CA LEU A 143 2.06 10.43 -9.76
C LEU A 143 2.53 10.41 -8.30
N LEU A 144 3.33 11.38 -7.90
CA LEU A 144 3.80 11.52 -6.51
C LEU A 144 2.66 11.89 -5.54
N TYR A 145 1.66 12.67 -6.01
CA TYR A 145 0.50 12.97 -5.20
C TYR A 145 -0.38 11.73 -4.96
N ILE A 146 -0.51 10.84 -5.95
CA ILE A 146 -1.12 9.51 -5.77
C ILE A 146 -0.35 8.74 -4.71
N ALA A 147 0.97 8.65 -4.82
CA ALA A 147 1.84 7.96 -3.87
C ALA A 147 1.61 8.43 -2.43
N VAL A 148 1.77 9.73 -2.19
CA VAL A 148 1.65 10.32 -0.85
C VAL A 148 0.23 10.18 -0.28
N THR A 149 -0.81 10.37 -1.12
CA THR A 149 -2.18 10.30 -0.63
C THR A 149 -2.64 8.88 -0.33
N THR A 150 -2.21 7.89 -1.11
CA THR A 150 -2.60 6.50 -0.86
C THR A 150 -1.96 5.95 0.39
N ASP A 151 -0.66 6.17 0.62
CA ASP A 151 0.04 5.65 1.80
C ASP A 151 -0.32 6.39 3.11
N THR A 152 -0.90 7.57 3.01
CA THR A 152 -1.41 8.34 4.16
C THR A 152 -2.93 8.23 4.36
N GLY A 153 -3.61 7.40 3.57
CA GLY A 153 -5.07 7.30 3.58
C GLY A 153 -5.75 8.66 3.39
N CYS A 154 -5.28 9.43 2.39
CA CYS A 154 -5.68 10.81 2.17
C CYS A 154 -5.46 11.69 3.42
N PHE A 155 -4.28 11.57 4.01
CA PHE A 155 -3.82 12.31 5.19
C PHE A 155 -4.56 11.99 6.51
N GLN A 156 -5.24 10.84 6.58
CA GLN A 156 -6.01 10.42 7.76
C GLN A 156 -5.22 9.48 8.67
N TYR A 157 -4.16 8.83 8.17
CA TYR A 157 -3.39 7.87 8.94
C TYR A 157 -2.38 8.56 9.88
N SER A 158 -1.98 7.83 10.92
CA SER A 158 -1.08 8.33 11.97
C SER A 158 0.35 8.61 11.50
N ASN A 159 0.75 8.10 10.33
CA ASN A 159 2.03 8.40 9.70
C ASN A 159 2.06 9.81 9.08
N THR A 160 0.91 10.44 8.82
CA THR A 160 0.84 11.81 8.31
C THR A 160 1.48 12.81 9.28
N ASN A 161 2.45 13.55 8.81
CA ASN A 161 3.15 14.57 9.59
C ASN A 161 3.24 15.92 8.83
N ALA A 162 3.81 16.93 9.48
CA ALA A 162 3.91 18.27 8.89
C ALA A 162 4.80 18.33 7.63
N ALA A 163 5.80 17.45 7.51
CA ALA A 163 6.64 17.38 6.31
C ALA A 163 5.85 16.79 5.13
N THR A 164 5.06 15.74 5.36
CA THR A 164 4.14 15.15 4.39
C THR A 164 3.15 16.16 3.83
N LEU A 165 2.52 16.97 4.70
CA LEU A 165 1.59 18.02 4.24
C LEU A 165 2.29 19.12 3.43
N ARG A 166 3.56 19.44 3.75
CA ARG A 166 4.34 20.36 2.92
C ARG A 166 4.69 19.75 1.56
N ALA A 167 5.06 18.49 1.52
CA ALA A 167 5.29 17.79 0.25
C ALA A 167 4.02 17.77 -0.60
N ALA A 168 2.87 17.47 0.00
CA ALA A 168 1.57 17.52 -0.68
C ALA A 168 1.26 18.94 -1.22
N ALA A 169 1.48 19.98 -0.42
CA ALA A 169 1.30 21.38 -0.85
C ALA A 169 2.22 21.73 -2.02
N CYS A 170 3.48 21.33 -1.97
CA CYS A 170 4.43 21.52 -3.07
C CYS A 170 3.95 20.81 -4.35
N LEU A 171 3.47 19.56 -4.25
CA LEU A 171 2.93 18.82 -5.40
C LEU A 171 1.72 19.52 -6.02
N LEU A 172 0.85 20.13 -5.20
CA LEU A 172 -0.27 20.95 -5.70
C LEU A 172 0.20 22.23 -6.39
N GLU A 173 1.23 22.92 -5.86
CA GLU A 173 1.85 24.07 -6.49
C GLU A 173 2.49 23.72 -7.84
N LEU A 174 3.00 22.49 -7.99
CA LEU A 174 3.52 21.90 -9.22
C LEU A 174 2.41 21.42 -10.18
N GLY A 175 1.14 21.56 -9.81
CA GLY A 175 -0.02 21.32 -10.65
C GLY A 175 -0.65 19.94 -10.52
N ALA A 176 -0.40 19.21 -9.42
CA ALA A 176 -1.13 17.96 -9.15
C ALA A 176 -2.63 18.20 -9.01
N ASP A 177 -3.44 17.38 -9.65
CA ASP A 177 -4.92 17.48 -9.64
C ASP A 177 -5.50 16.72 -8.43
N ASN A 178 -5.47 17.37 -7.26
CA ASN A 178 -6.07 16.83 -6.04
C ASN A 178 -7.54 16.42 -6.23
N HIS A 179 -8.33 17.21 -6.98
CA HIS A 179 -9.75 16.89 -7.12
C HIS A 179 -9.93 15.57 -7.86
N LYS A 180 -9.27 15.39 -9.01
CA LYS A 180 -9.33 14.16 -9.80
C LYS A 180 -8.83 12.97 -8.98
N ILE A 181 -7.65 13.08 -8.37
CA ILE A 181 -7.03 12.00 -7.59
C ILE A 181 -7.89 11.62 -6.39
N SER A 182 -8.39 12.61 -5.62
CA SER A 182 -9.27 12.33 -4.48
C SER A 182 -10.59 11.67 -4.90
N GLN A 183 -11.18 12.08 -6.03
CA GLN A 183 -12.39 11.43 -6.54
C GLN A 183 -12.12 9.98 -6.93
N GLU A 184 -11.03 9.72 -7.63
CA GLU A 184 -10.71 8.42 -8.20
C GLU A 184 -10.28 7.40 -7.14
N PHE A 185 -9.42 7.82 -6.20
CA PHE A 185 -8.82 6.89 -5.25
C PHE A 185 -9.55 6.80 -3.90
N PHE A 186 -10.36 7.80 -3.51
CA PHE A 186 -10.94 7.83 -2.17
C PHE A 186 -12.45 8.04 -2.10
N ARG A 187 -13.08 8.49 -3.19
CA ARG A 187 -14.51 8.86 -3.15
C ARG A 187 -15.37 8.03 -4.07
N LYS A 188 -14.89 7.65 -5.26
CA LYS A 188 -15.64 6.82 -6.18
C LYS A 188 -15.39 5.36 -5.89
N ILE A 189 -16.46 4.63 -5.66
CA ILE A 189 -16.45 3.17 -5.51
C ILE A 189 -17.44 2.57 -6.50
N SER A 190 -17.25 1.31 -6.86
CA SER A 190 -18.14 0.57 -7.74
C SER A 190 -19.53 0.38 -7.10
N ARG A 191 -20.56 0.11 -7.91
CA ARG A 191 -21.88 -0.25 -7.37
C ARG A 191 -21.82 -1.57 -6.60
N ALA A 192 -20.98 -2.50 -7.05
CA ALA A 192 -20.72 -3.76 -6.38
C ALA A 192 -20.13 -3.52 -4.98
N ARG A 193 -19.11 -2.67 -4.89
CA ARG A 193 -18.52 -2.27 -3.62
C ARG A 193 -19.53 -1.58 -2.70
N MET A 194 -20.37 -0.68 -3.20
CA MET A 194 -21.43 -0.05 -2.40
C MET A 194 -22.41 -1.08 -1.82
N ALA A 195 -22.83 -2.06 -2.62
CA ALA A 195 -23.72 -3.13 -2.17
C ALA A 195 -23.04 -3.99 -1.10
N LEU A 196 -21.78 -4.36 -1.33
CA LEU A 196 -20.97 -5.14 -0.39
C LEU A 196 -20.78 -4.41 0.95
N GLU A 197 -20.42 -3.14 0.94
CA GLU A 197 -20.31 -2.32 2.16
C GLU A 197 -21.63 -2.22 2.92
N GLY A 198 -22.76 -2.08 2.22
CA GLY A 198 -24.09 -2.10 2.81
C GLY A 198 -24.38 -3.40 3.58
N MET A 199 -24.02 -4.55 3.01
CA MET A 199 -24.16 -5.85 3.66
C MET A 199 -23.20 -5.98 4.86
N ILE A 200 -21.95 -5.53 4.71
CA ILE A 200 -20.95 -5.54 5.79
C ILE A 200 -21.46 -4.72 6.98
N TYR A 201 -21.89 -3.47 6.77
CA TYR A 201 -22.37 -2.61 7.85
C TYR A 201 -23.63 -3.19 8.53
N SER A 202 -24.54 -3.77 7.75
CA SER A 202 -25.76 -4.39 8.30
C SER A 202 -25.46 -5.65 9.11
N GLY A 203 -24.41 -6.37 8.78
CA GLY A 203 -23.97 -7.60 9.46
C GLY A 203 -22.92 -7.38 10.55
N MET A 204 -22.52 -6.13 10.83
CA MET A 204 -21.46 -5.83 11.79
C MET A 204 -21.85 -6.25 13.21
N ARG A 205 -20.93 -6.87 13.92
CA ARG A 205 -21.12 -7.36 15.29
C ARG A 205 -20.30 -6.54 16.26
N PHE A 206 -20.90 -6.25 17.41
CA PHE A 206 -20.27 -5.42 18.45
C PHE A 206 -20.17 -6.20 19.75
N PHE A 207 -19.02 -6.11 20.42
CA PHE A 207 -18.73 -6.76 21.69
C PHE A 207 -18.11 -5.74 22.67
N ARG A 208 -18.17 -6.03 23.97
CA ARG A 208 -17.61 -5.18 25.03
C ARG A 208 -18.08 -3.72 24.93
N ASP A 209 -19.39 -3.51 24.90
CA ASP A 209 -20.04 -2.19 24.79
C ASP A 209 -19.54 -1.38 23.57
N GLY A 210 -19.29 -2.05 22.44
CA GLY A 210 -18.85 -1.44 21.19
C GLY A 210 -17.34 -1.22 21.07
N LYS A 211 -16.55 -1.62 22.07
CA LYS A 211 -15.08 -1.53 22.01
C LYS A 211 -14.45 -2.51 21.01
N ILE A 212 -15.13 -3.60 20.70
CA ILE A 212 -14.72 -4.53 19.65
C ILE A 212 -15.80 -4.53 18.57
N SER A 213 -15.41 -4.32 17.33
CA SER A 213 -16.27 -4.44 16.15
C SER A 213 -15.72 -5.51 15.21
N ILE A 214 -16.59 -6.40 14.72
CA ILE A 214 -16.23 -7.47 13.80
C ILE A 214 -17.11 -7.38 12.55
N ALA A 215 -16.47 -7.27 11.40
CA ALA A 215 -17.08 -7.37 10.07
C ALA A 215 -16.74 -8.73 9.47
N VAL A 216 -17.74 -9.43 8.96
CA VAL A 216 -17.58 -10.71 8.25
C VAL A 216 -17.92 -10.50 6.79
N ILE A 217 -17.06 -10.99 5.90
CA ILE A 217 -17.20 -10.93 4.44
C ILE A 217 -17.14 -12.36 3.92
N THR A 218 -18.26 -12.84 3.38
CA THR A 218 -18.36 -14.20 2.84
C THR A 218 -18.31 -14.21 1.31
N GLN A 219 -17.96 -15.33 0.71
CA GLN A 219 -18.03 -15.49 -0.75
C GLN A 219 -19.46 -15.25 -1.27
N ALA A 220 -20.48 -15.69 -0.54
CA ALA A 220 -21.87 -15.43 -0.88
C ALA A 220 -22.21 -13.93 -0.94
N MET A 221 -21.61 -13.10 -0.08
CA MET A 221 -21.77 -11.63 -0.12
C MET A 221 -21.10 -11.03 -1.35
N LEU A 222 -19.93 -11.51 -1.74
CA LEU A 222 -19.24 -11.09 -2.96
C LEU A 222 -20.09 -11.43 -4.20
N ASP A 223 -20.56 -12.65 -4.30
CA ASP A 223 -21.43 -13.10 -5.40
C ASP A 223 -22.73 -12.27 -5.47
N GLN A 224 -23.38 -12.03 -4.33
CA GLN A 224 -24.62 -11.25 -4.25
C GLN A 224 -24.41 -9.80 -4.66
N ALA A 225 -23.26 -9.21 -4.32
CA ALA A 225 -22.91 -7.84 -4.70
C ALA A 225 -22.43 -7.74 -6.15
N GLY A 226 -22.01 -8.84 -6.76
CA GLY A 226 -21.25 -8.87 -8.01
C GLY A 226 -19.87 -8.24 -7.83
N ALA A 227 -19.30 -8.36 -6.63
CA ALA A 227 -18.02 -7.76 -6.25
C ALA A 227 -16.85 -8.71 -6.62
N THR A 228 -15.72 -8.10 -6.98
CA THR A 228 -14.47 -8.78 -7.29
C THR A 228 -13.42 -8.58 -6.20
N GLU A 229 -12.24 -9.18 -6.37
CA GLU A 229 -11.08 -8.94 -5.49
C GLU A 229 -10.72 -7.44 -5.38
N ASP A 230 -10.81 -6.70 -6.48
CA ASP A 230 -10.52 -5.26 -6.52
C ASP A 230 -11.50 -4.46 -5.66
N ASP A 231 -12.75 -4.94 -5.51
CA ASP A 231 -13.73 -4.32 -4.61
C ASP A 231 -13.47 -4.64 -3.13
N CYS A 232 -12.52 -5.52 -2.83
CA CYS A 232 -12.17 -5.91 -1.46
C CYS A 232 -11.01 -5.10 -0.86
N ASP A 233 -10.38 -4.22 -1.61
CA ASP A 233 -9.33 -3.35 -1.10
C ASP A 233 -9.88 -2.43 -0.01
N ASP A 234 -9.07 -2.18 1.03
CA ASP A 234 -9.39 -1.31 2.19
C ASP A 234 -10.63 -1.70 3.02
N LEU A 235 -11.27 -2.85 2.77
CA LEU A 235 -12.39 -3.31 3.61
C LEU A 235 -11.98 -3.54 5.07
N ALA A 236 -10.69 -3.80 5.32
CA ALA A 236 -10.16 -4.00 6.67
C ALA A 236 -10.36 -2.79 7.60
N GLY A 237 -10.49 -1.58 7.04
CA GLY A 237 -10.75 -0.36 7.80
C GLY A 237 -12.22 -0.12 8.17
N LEU A 238 -13.17 -0.80 7.54
CA LEU A 238 -14.60 -0.51 7.71
C LEU A 238 -15.09 -0.74 9.14
N ALA A 239 -14.67 -1.86 9.75
CA ALA A 239 -15.07 -2.19 11.11
C ALA A 239 -14.59 -1.16 12.15
N GLY A 240 -13.46 -0.50 11.89
CA GLY A 240 -12.89 0.54 12.76
C GLY A 240 -13.62 1.89 12.74
N LYS A 241 -14.56 2.09 11.80
CA LYS A 241 -15.35 3.34 11.74
C LYS A 241 -16.44 3.42 12.80
N ALA A 242 -16.69 2.33 13.53
CA ALA A 242 -17.69 2.32 14.59
C ALA A 242 -17.26 3.21 15.76
N GLU A 243 -18.21 3.97 16.30
CA GLU A 243 -17.97 4.78 17.50
C GLU A 243 -17.49 3.90 18.66
N ARG A 244 -16.54 4.38 19.46
CA ARG A 244 -15.94 3.69 20.62
C ARG A 244 -15.09 2.47 20.27
N CYS A 245 -14.92 2.12 19.02
CA CYS A 245 -14.13 0.97 18.60
C CYS A 245 -12.65 1.13 19.03
N VAL A 246 -12.15 0.16 19.76
CA VAL A 246 -10.74 0.04 20.19
C VAL A 246 -10.04 -1.02 19.36
N VAL A 247 -10.73 -2.15 19.11
CA VAL A 247 -10.25 -3.24 18.28
C VAL A 247 -11.27 -3.51 17.18
N SER A 248 -10.85 -3.40 15.95
CA SER A 248 -11.66 -3.77 14.78
C SER A 248 -11.07 -4.99 14.07
N VAL A 249 -11.94 -5.91 13.72
CA VAL A 249 -11.59 -7.14 13.03
C VAL A 249 -12.39 -7.26 11.75
N THR A 250 -11.72 -7.52 10.65
CA THR A 250 -12.35 -7.93 9.39
C THR A 250 -11.98 -9.37 9.11
N ILE A 251 -12.98 -10.21 8.98
CA ILE A 251 -12.86 -11.64 8.68
C ILE A 251 -13.36 -11.85 7.26
N ARG A 252 -12.50 -12.32 6.38
CA ARG A 252 -12.84 -12.59 4.99
C ARG A 252 -12.68 -14.06 4.70
N GLU A 253 -13.75 -14.67 4.20
CA GLU A 253 -13.74 -16.02 3.65
C GLU A 253 -12.88 -16.08 2.38
N LEU A 254 -11.97 -17.05 2.32
CA LEU A 254 -11.18 -17.36 1.12
C LEU A 254 -11.82 -18.51 0.33
N ASP A 255 -11.49 -18.62 -0.95
CA ASP A 255 -11.96 -19.71 -1.82
C ASP A 255 -11.56 -21.10 -1.30
N THR A 256 -10.52 -21.17 -0.47
CA THR A 256 -10.05 -22.39 0.19
C THR A 256 -10.92 -22.81 1.37
N GLY A 257 -11.87 -21.97 1.81
CA GLY A 257 -12.66 -22.16 3.03
C GLY A 257 -12.00 -21.67 4.32
N GLU A 258 -10.76 -21.18 4.23
CA GLU A 258 -10.06 -20.51 5.31
C GLU A 258 -10.60 -19.08 5.52
N SER A 259 -10.31 -18.51 6.68
CA SER A 259 -10.63 -17.12 7.01
C SER A 259 -9.39 -16.27 7.10
N LYS A 260 -9.29 -15.24 6.24
CA LYS A 260 -8.28 -14.17 6.35
C LYS A 260 -8.74 -13.15 7.36
N ILE A 261 -7.92 -12.91 8.37
CA ILE A 261 -8.20 -11.99 9.47
C ILE A 261 -7.33 -10.74 9.31
N SER A 262 -7.96 -9.59 9.43
CA SER A 262 -7.28 -8.30 9.55
C SER A 262 -7.69 -7.64 10.85
N VAL A 263 -6.73 -7.34 11.71
CA VAL A 263 -6.95 -6.65 12.99
C VAL A 263 -6.38 -5.25 12.93
N ARG A 264 -7.15 -4.29 13.39
CA ARG A 264 -6.71 -2.90 13.62
C ARG A 264 -7.04 -2.54 15.05
N SER A 265 -6.19 -1.76 15.69
CA SER A 265 -6.41 -1.37 17.08
C SER A 265 -5.89 0.04 17.40
N ASN A 266 -6.38 0.60 18.49
CA ASN A 266 -5.79 1.75 19.12
C ASN A 266 -4.46 1.36 19.83
N PRO A 267 -3.58 2.33 20.18
CA PRO A 267 -2.25 2.04 20.76
C PRO A 267 -2.26 1.21 22.05
N GLU A 268 -3.40 1.13 22.75
CA GLU A 268 -3.57 0.37 24.00
C GLU A 268 -3.66 -1.15 23.81
N VAL A 269 -3.92 -1.61 22.56
CA VAL A 269 -4.03 -3.02 22.22
C VAL A 269 -3.01 -3.40 21.15
N ASP A 270 -2.39 -4.55 21.30
CA ASP A 270 -1.40 -5.07 20.36
C ASP A 270 -2.04 -6.03 19.35
N SER A 271 -2.37 -5.52 18.15
CA SER A 271 -2.91 -6.32 17.04
C SER A 271 -1.95 -7.43 16.60
N CYS A 272 -0.64 -7.18 16.67
CA CYS A 272 0.37 -8.18 16.28
C CYS A 272 0.34 -9.36 17.25
N ALA A 273 0.25 -9.11 18.55
CA ALA A 273 0.14 -10.16 19.57
C ALA A 273 -1.15 -10.99 19.38
N ILE A 274 -2.27 -10.35 19.01
CA ILE A 274 -3.53 -11.06 18.73
C ILE A 274 -3.35 -12.00 17.53
N CYS A 275 -2.81 -11.52 16.42
CA CYS A 275 -2.62 -12.32 15.21
C CYS A 275 -1.54 -13.41 15.38
N ALA A 276 -0.53 -13.19 16.22
CA ALA A 276 0.53 -14.15 16.51
C ALA A 276 0.01 -15.46 17.14
N VAL A 277 -1.14 -15.44 17.81
CA VAL A 277 -1.81 -16.65 18.34
C VAL A 277 -2.10 -17.67 17.22
N TYR A 278 -2.30 -17.17 15.99
CA TYR A 278 -2.57 -17.99 14.80
C TYR A 278 -1.42 -17.92 13.77
N GLY A 279 -0.19 -17.67 14.23
CA GLY A 279 0.99 -17.64 13.35
C GLY A 279 1.07 -16.44 12.41
N GLY A 280 0.21 -15.44 12.62
CA GLY A 280 0.22 -14.19 11.88
C GLY A 280 1.21 -13.17 12.44
N GLY A 281 1.15 -11.93 11.92
CA GLY A 281 2.04 -10.85 12.32
C GLY A 281 1.64 -9.51 11.73
N GLY A 282 2.48 -8.52 11.93
CA GLY A 282 2.27 -7.15 11.46
C GLY A 282 2.83 -6.11 12.43
N HIS A 283 2.20 -4.96 12.43
CA HIS A 283 2.50 -3.87 13.35
C HIS A 283 1.59 -3.90 14.59
N LYS A 284 1.99 -3.20 15.64
CA LYS A 284 1.23 -3.11 16.88
C LYS A 284 -0.23 -2.72 16.65
N MET A 285 -0.52 -1.78 15.76
CA MET A 285 -1.89 -1.29 15.49
C MET A 285 -2.53 -1.89 14.24
N ALA A 286 -1.82 -2.73 13.47
CA ALA A 286 -2.32 -3.30 12.23
C ALA A 286 -1.63 -4.64 11.95
N ALA A 287 -2.35 -5.73 12.05
CA ALA A 287 -1.83 -7.07 11.84
C ALA A 287 -2.83 -7.97 11.11
N GLY A 288 -2.36 -9.10 10.62
CA GLY A 288 -3.18 -10.09 9.94
C GLY A 288 -2.72 -11.51 10.21
N CYS A 289 -3.66 -12.45 10.10
CA CYS A 289 -3.40 -13.89 10.11
C CYS A 289 -4.42 -14.61 9.22
N THR A 290 -4.19 -15.90 9.00
CA THR A 290 -5.18 -16.79 8.38
C THR A 290 -5.53 -17.89 9.38
N ILE A 291 -6.81 -18.21 9.51
CA ILE A 291 -7.30 -19.28 10.38
C ILE A 291 -7.98 -20.31 9.48
N ASP A 292 -7.58 -21.57 9.62
CA ASP A 292 -8.15 -22.71 8.87
C ASP A 292 -9.50 -23.11 9.47
N CYS A 293 -10.50 -22.26 9.29
CA CYS A 293 -11.88 -22.48 9.69
C CYS A 293 -12.83 -21.51 8.98
N PRO A 294 -14.15 -21.83 8.92
CA PRO A 294 -15.16 -20.91 8.39
C PRO A 294 -15.28 -19.61 9.19
N PRO A 295 -15.81 -18.54 8.58
CA PRO A 295 -15.88 -17.21 9.21
C PRO A 295 -16.58 -17.16 10.58
N GLU A 296 -17.65 -17.93 10.77
CA GLU A 296 -18.38 -17.95 12.05
C GLU A 296 -17.53 -18.52 13.20
N GLU A 297 -16.77 -19.58 12.93
CA GLU A 297 -15.82 -20.13 13.90
C GLU A 297 -14.63 -19.20 14.11
N ALA A 298 -14.19 -18.52 13.05
CA ALA A 298 -13.12 -17.52 13.13
C ALA A 298 -13.50 -16.34 14.04
N VAL A 299 -14.78 -15.93 14.10
CA VAL A 299 -15.26 -14.90 15.07
C VAL A 299 -14.99 -15.33 16.50
N GLU A 300 -15.35 -16.57 16.87
CA GLU A 300 -15.12 -17.07 18.23
C GLU A 300 -13.62 -17.21 18.54
N ASN A 301 -12.86 -17.66 17.56
CA ASN A 301 -11.41 -17.85 17.69
C ASN A 301 -10.71 -16.52 17.94
N ILE A 302 -11.01 -15.50 17.14
CA ILE A 302 -10.36 -14.19 17.28
C ILE A 302 -10.78 -13.46 18.57
N LEU A 303 -12.01 -13.62 19.02
CA LEU A 303 -12.46 -13.08 20.31
C LEU A 303 -11.66 -13.70 21.47
N ARG A 304 -11.40 -15.03 21.44
CA ARG A 304 -10.55 -15.69 22.43
C ARG A 304 -9.11 -15.17 22.41
N ALA A 305 -8.56 -14.90 21.23
CA ALA A 305 -7.23 -14.31 21.12
C ALA A 305 -7.19 -12.86 21.64
N ILE A 306 -8.24 -12.08 21.39
CA ILE A 306 -8.39 -10.73 21.95
C ILE A 306 -8.45 -10.80 23.49
N ASP A 307 -9.20 -11.74 24.07
CA ASP A 307 -9.31 -11.92 25.51
C ASP A 307 -7.98 -12.28 26.19
N GLN A 308 -7.10 -13.01 25.48
CA GLN A 308 -5.76 -13.34 25.98
C GLN A 308 -4.82 -12.13 26.01
N VAL A 309 -4.91 -11.25 25.02
CA VAL A 309 -4.00 -10.10 24.85
C VAL A 309 -4.52 -8.87 25.58
N TRP A 310 -5.83 -8.70 25.59
CA TRP A 310 -6.52 -7.55 26.18
C TRP A 310 -7.74 -8.05 27.00
N PRO A 311 -7.52 -8.55 28.22
CA PRO A 311 -8.60 -9.04 29.08
C PRO A 311 -9.62 -7.94 29.42
N ALA A 312 -10.88 -8.35 29.72
CA ALA A 312 -12.00 -7.44 29.97
C ALA A 312 -11.82 -6.65 31.30
#